data_8fb39749a4b661b09a2328c0aba102da
#
_entry.id   8fb39749a4b661b09a2328c0aba102da
#
_cell.length_a   1.000
_cell.length_b   1.000
_cell.length_c   1.000
_cell.angle_alpha   90.00
_cell.angle_beta   90.00
_cell.angle_gamma   90.00
#
_symmetry.space_group_name_H-M   'P 1'
#
loop_
_entity.id
_entity.type
_entity.pdbx_description
1 polymer ?
#
loop_
_entity_poly.entity_id
_entity_poly.type
_entity_poly.pdbx_seq_one_letter_code
_entity_poly.pdbx_strand_id
1 'polypeptide(L)'
;MKKLVLLLLAALLLAPSEMFADKYNCKKLGSVPHYPKTPIQYYIGFYLNEYTGDMAITPVTSISNLTITLTGISGTYINTTISLGAGQSYTNCLDFLPLGTYLLTMSVAGDVIDQYEITVEPD
;
A
#
# COMPACT_ATOMS: atom_id res chain seq x y z
N MET A 1 29.91 -21.32 29.21
CA MET A 1 30.26 -20.19 28.33
C MET A 1 29.71 -20.33 26.95
N LYS A 2 30.00 -21.43 26.26
CA LYS A 2 29.47 -21.63 24.92
C LYS A 2 27.95 -21.74 24.87
N LYS A 3 27.35 -22.28 25.91
CA LYS A 3 25.90 -22.40 25.99
C LYS A 3 25.21 -21.03 26.07
N LEU A 4 25.85 -20.12 26.79
CA LEU A 4 25.32 -18.77 26.92
C LEU A 4 25.35 -18.02 25.60
N VAL A 5 26.44 -18.18 24.88
CA VAL A 5 26.61 -17.56 23.57
C VAL A 5 25.57 -18.12 22.59
N LEU A 6 25.33 -19.42 22.64
CA LEU A 6 24.34 -20.06 21.78
C LEU A 6 22.94 -19.59 22.12
N LEU A 7 22.63 -19.39 23.39
CA LEU A 7 21.34 -18.85 23.78
C LEU A 7 21.16 -17.43 23.31
N LEU A 8 22.21 -16.62 23.38
CA LEU A 8 22.15 -15.25 22.87
C LEU A 8 21.95 -15.23 21.36
N LEU A 9 22.63 -16.11 20.64
CA LEU A 9 22.45 -16.22 19.21
C LEU A 9 21.05 -16.69 18.83
N ALA A 10 20.54 -17.65 19.59
CA ALA A 10 19.17 -18.13 19.36
C ALA A 10 18.16 -17.03 19.62
N ALA A 11 18.36 -16.24 20.68
CA ALA A 11 17.49 -15.11 20.97
C ALA A 11 17.57 -14.06 19.87
N LEU A 12 18.76 -13.80 19.35
CA LEU A 12 18.93 -12.87 18.24
C LEU A 12 18.32 -13.38 16.96
N LEU A 13 18.31 -14.68 16.74
CA LEU A 13 17.69 -15.27 15.57
C LEU A 13 16.16 -15.25 15.67
N LEU A 14 15.64 -15.35 16.89
CA LEU A 14 14.19 -15.25 17.11
C LEU A 14 13.73 -13.81 17.09
N ALA A 15 14.49 -12.91 17.72
CA ALA A 15 14.19 -11.50 17.72
C ALA A 15 14.17 -10.89 16.31
N PRO A 16 15.09 -11.25 15.39
CA PRO A 16 15.04 -10.69 14.04
C PRO A 16 13.73 -10.91 13.29
N SER A 17 13.02 -12.00 13.55
CA SER A 17 11.75 -12.21 12.87
C SER A 17 10.71 -11.17 13.30
N GLU A 18 10.78 -10.72 14.55
CA GLU A 18 9.96 -9.61 15.02
C GLU A 18 10.51 -8.27 14.56
N MET A 19 11.84 -8.13 14.56
CA MET A 19 12.49 -6.90 14.12
C MET A 19 12.35 -6.66 12.62
N PHE A 20 12.20 -7.73 11.85
CA PHE A 20 12.01 -7.64 10.41
C PHE A 20 10.53 -7.54 10.03
N ALA A 21 9.64 -7.69 10.99
CA ALA A 21 8.24 -7.42 10.77
C ALA A 21 8.08 -5.91 10.60
N ASP A 22 7.82 -5.50 9.38
CA ASP A 22 7.61 -4.10 9.07
C ASP A 22 6.22 -3.69 9.49
N LYS A 23 6.07 -2.41 9.76
CA LYS A 23 4.80 -1.82 10.06
C LYS A 23 4.40 -0.92 8.90
N TYR A 24 3.19 -1.07 8.44
CA TYR A 24 2.66 -0.35 7.30
C TYR A 24 1.63 0.67 7.78
N ASN A 25 1.91 1.94 7.57
CA ASN A 25 1.02 3.02 7.93
C ASN A 25 0.49 3.68 6.67
N CYS A 26 -0.76 4.07 6.72
CA CYS A 26 -1.44 4.68 5.60
C CYS A 26 -2.10 5.98 6.03
N LYS A 27 -1.89 7.03 5.26
CA LYS A 27 -2.51 8.32 5.48
C LYS A 27 -3.18 8.77 4.18
N LYS A 28 -4.46 9.04 4.27
CA LYS A 28 -5.20 9.57 3.13
C LYS A 28 -4.81 11.02 2.91
N LEU A 29 -4.38 11.35 1.69
CA LEU A 29 -3.93 12.70 1.34
C LEU A 29 -5.08 13.60 0.88
N GLY A 30 -6.29 13.09 0.93
CA GLY A 30 -7.45 13.82 0.46
C GLY A 30 -7.60 13.71 -1.05
N SER A 31 -8.85 13.88 -1.50
CA SER A 31 -9.12 13.96 -2.92
C SER A 31 -8.59 15.28 -3.44
N VAL A 32 -7.78 15.21 -4.50
CA VAL A 32 -7.44 16.40 -5.25
C VAL A 32 -8.76 16.99 -5.72
N PRO A 33 -9.00 18.31 -5.50
CA PRO A 33 -10.23 18.90 -5.96
C PRO A 33 -10.32 18.72 -7.47
N HIS A 34 -11.23 17.85 -7.86
CA HIS A 34 -11.55 17.69 -9.26
C HIS A 34 -12.40 18.87 -9.66
N TYR A 35 -11.88 19.65 -10.58
CA TYR A 35 -12.72 20.55 -11.30
C TYR A 35 -13.81 19.73 -11.99
N PRO A 36 -15.03 20.25 -12.11
CA PRO A 36 -16.17 19.46 -12.52
C PRO A 36 -16.15 18.98 -13.98
N LYS A 37 -15.01 18.47 -14.41
CA LYS A 37 -14.91 17.75 -15.68
C LYS A 37 -15.50 16.36 -15.60
N THR A 38 -15.58 15.81 -14.38
CA THR A 38 -16.16 14.51 -14.14
C THR A 38 -17.22 14.66 -13.07
N PRO A 39 -18.50 14.64 -13.46
CA PRO A 39 -19.59 14.62 -12.48
C PRO A 39 -19.68 13.29 -11.74
N ILE A 40 -18.83 12.34 -12.04
CA ILE A 40 -18.86 11.02 -11.43
C ILE A 40 -17.90 11.00 -10.24
N GLN A 41 -18.47 10.81 -9.06
CA GLN A 41 -17.67 10.53 -7.87
C GLN A 41 -17.40 9.04 -7.82
N TYR A 42 -16.12 8.70 -7.69
CA TYR A 42 -15.73 7.32 -7.51
C TYR A 42 -15.54 7.07 -6.03
N TYR A 43 -16.27 6.09 -5.51
CA TYR A 43 -16.12 5.65 -4.12
C TYR A 43 -15.29 4.38 -4.12
N ILE A 44 -14.11 4.49 -3.53
CA ILE A 44 -13.17 3.39 -3.49
C ILE A 44 -12.79 3.13 -2.04
N GLY A 45 -12.99 1.89 -1.59
CA GLY A 45 -12.49 1.44 -0.31
C GLY A 45 -11.03 1.06 -0.43
N PHE A 46 -10.22 1.53 0.50
CA PHE A 46 -8.81 1.14 0.60
C PHE A 46 -8.57 0.49 1.95
N TYR A 47 -7.93 -0.68 1.92
CA TYR A 47 -7.55 -1.43 3.11
C TYR A 47 -6.07 -1.74 3.06
N LEU A 48 -5.40 -1.54 4.17
CA LEU A 48 -4.00 -1.92 4.34
C LEU A 48 -3.82 -2.56 5.71
N ASN A 49 -3.34 -3.81 5.72
CA ASN A 49 -3.01 -4.47 6.96
C ASN A 49 -1.66 -3.94 7.46
N GLU A 50 -1.65 -3.33 8.65
CA GLU A 50 -0.48 -2.68 9.19
C GLU A 50 0.65 -3.65 9.58
N TYR A 51 0.34 -4.93 9.71
CA TYR A 51 1.32 -5.93 10.11
C TYR A 51 1.83 -6.79 8.96
N THR A 52 0.98 -7.07 7.99
CA THR A 52 1.34 -7.96 6.88
C THR A 52 1.68 -7.20 5.60
N GLY A 53 1.21 -5.98 5.45
CA GLY A 53 1.36 -5.22 4.22
C GLY A 53 0.35 -5.59 3.14
N ASP A 54 -0.62 -6.46 3.46
CA ASP A 54 -1.67 -6.79 2.50
C ASP A 54 -2.56 -5.59 2.27
N MET A 55 -2.75 -5.22 1.01
CA MET A 55 -3.65 -4.14 0.66
C MET A 55 -4.75 -4.61 -0.27
N ALA A 56 -5.89 -3.94 -0.21
CA ALA A 56 -7.02 -4.18 -1.08
C ALA A 56 -7.66 -2.86 -1.49
N ILE A 57 -7.96 -2.75 -2.78
CA ILE A 57 -8.65 -1.59 -3.35
C ILE A 57 -9.96 -2.13 -3.91
N THR A 58 -11.07 -1.65 -3.37
CA THR A 58 -12.40 -2.16 -3.69
C THR A 58 -13.35 -1.03 -4.04
N PRO A 59 -13.77 -0.90 -5.30
CA PRO A 59 -14.73 0.14 -5.66
C PRO A 59 -16.14 -0.25 -5.24
N VAL A 60 -16.95 0.74 -4.87
CA VAL A 60 -18.36 0.54 -4.58
C VAL A 60 -19.16 0.37 -5.88
N THR A 61 -18.74 1.06 -6.92
CA THR A 61 -19.30 0.93 -8.26
C THR A 61 -18.21 0.50 -9.22
N SER A 62 -18.57 -0.14 -10.31
CA SER A 62 -17.57 -0.62 -11.28
C SER A 62 -16.78 0.54 -11.86
N ILE A 63 -15.49 0.31 -12.03
CA ILE A 63 -14.55 1.29 -12.59
C ILE A 63 -13.82 0.65 -13.76
N SER A 64 -13.80 1.32 -14.88
CA SER A 64 -13.03 0.89 -16.05
C SER A 64 -11.71 1.68 -16.10
N ASN A 65 -10.64 0.96 -16.42
CA ASN A 65 -9.32 1.55 -16.65
C ASN A 65 -8.82 2.36 -15.45
N LEU A 66 -8.92 1.77 -14.27
CA LEU A 66 -8.33 2.35 -13.07
C LEU A 66 -6.84 2.13 -13.11
N THR A 67 -6.08 3.21 -13.06
CA THR A 67 -4.62 3.17 -12.99
C THR A 67 -4.18 3.29 -11.54
N ILE A 68 -3.41 2.31 -11.10
CA ILE A 68 -2.87 2.26 -9.75
C ILE A 68 -1.36 2.35 -9.84
N THR A 69 -0.79 3.38 -9.23
CA THR A 69 0.66 3.56 -9.18
C THR A 69 1.13 3.68 -7.74
N LEU A 70 2.25 3.06 -7.46
CA LEU A 70 2.94 3.19 -6.18
C LEU A 70 4.35 3.65 -6.46
N THR A 71 4.69 4.84 -6.01
CA THR A 71 6.00 5.45 -6.26
C THR A 71 6.69 5.79 -4.96
N GLY A 72 8.00 5.70 -4.98
CA GLY A 72 8.87 6.10 -3.87
C GLY A 72 10.07 6.85 -4.41
N ILE A 73 11.02 7.14 -3.54
CA ILE A 73 12.23 7.88 -3.90
C ILE A 73 13.01 7.16 -5.01
N SER A 74 13.03 5.84 -4.97
CA SER A 74 13.83 5.04 -5.90
C SER A 74 13.11 4.72 -7.21
N GLY A 75 11.85 5.12 -7.36
CA GLY A 75 11.11 4.90 -8.58
C GLY A 75 9.71 4.35 -8.36
N THR A 76 9.20 3.69 -9.38
CA THR A 76 7.85 3.13 -9.41
C THR A 76 7.90 1.65 -9.06
N TYR A 77 7.06 1.25 -8.10
CA TYR A 77 6.98 -0.14 -7.64
C TYR A 77 5.74 -0.84 -8.15
N ILE A 78 4.65 -0.12 -8.33
CA ILE A 78 3.42 -0.64 -8.92
C ILE A 78 2.97 0.35 -9.99
N ASN A 79 2.62 -0.18 -11.16
CA ASN A 79 2.01 0.60 -12.21
C ASN A 79 1.13 -0.35 -13.02
N THR A 80 -0.14 -0.29 -12.77
CA THR A 80 -1.10 -1.19 -13.43
C THR A 80 -2.38 -0.45 -13.75
N THR A 81 -3.03 -0.86 -14.82
CA THR A 81 -4.34 -0.36 -15.20
C THR A 81 -5.27 -1.54 -15.33
N ILE A 82 -6.35 -1.51 -14.55
CA ILE A 82 -7.30 -2.61 -14.47
C ILE A 82 -8.71 -2.08 -14.44
N SER A 83 -9.65 -2.95 -14.75
CA SER A 83 -11.08 -2.67 -14.59
C SER A 83 -11.62 -3.54 -13.48
N LEU A 84 -12.33 -2.93 -12.55
CA LEU A 84 -12.90 -3.62 -11.39
C LEU A 84 -14.40 -3.47 -11.40
N GLY A 85 -15.11 -4.58 -11.20
CA GLY A 85 -16.53 -4.58 -10.94
C GLY A 85 -16.83 -4.08 -9.53
N ALA A 86 -18.07 -3.66 -9.30
CA ALA A 86 -18.49 -3.25 -7.97
C ALA A 86 -18.24 -4.38 -6.95
N GLY A 87 -17.55 -4.04 -5.86
CA GLY A 87 -17.22 -5.02 -4.82
C GLY A 87 -16.04 -5.94 -5.16
N GLN A 88 -15.48 -5.85 -6.36
CA GLN A 88 -14.31 -6.62 -6.75
C GLN A 88 -13.04 -5.92 -6.27
N SER A 89 -12.10 -6.66 -5.71
CA SER A 89 -10.90 -6.07 -5.13
C SER A 89 -9.67 -6.33 -5.99
N TYR A 90 -8.84 -5.28 -6.10
CA TYR A 90 -7.45 -5.44 -6.47
C TYR A 90 -6.65 -5.64 -5.19
N THR A 91 -5.89 -6.72 -5.12
CA THR A 91 -5.09 -7.03 -3.93
C THR A 91 -3.62 -7.15 -4.28
N ASN A 92 -2.79 -6.72 -3.35
CA ASN A 92 -1.34 -6.85 -3.46
C ASN A 92 -0.76 -6.86 -2.06
N CYS A 93 0.35 -7.55 -1.89
CA CYS A 93 1.08 -7.52 -0.62
C CYS A 93 2.30 -6.63 -0.77
N LEU A 94 2.42 -5.64 0.11
CA LEU A 94 3.49 -4.66 0.04
C LEU A 94 4.74 -5.08 0.81
N ASP A 95 4.86 -6.35 1.18
CA ASP A 95 6.00 -6.85 1.94
C ASP A 95 7.34 -6.77 1.19
N PHE A 96 7.28 -6.57 -0.12
CA PHE A 96 8.47 -6.41 -0.95
C PHE A 96 9.08 -5.01 -0.88
N LEU A 97 8.37 -4.03 -0.27
CA LEU A 97 8.83 -2.65 -0.25
C LEU A 97 9.92 -2.45 0.81
N PRO A 98 11.01 -1.76 0.45
CA PRO A 98 11.98 -1.31 1.45
C PRO A 98 11.35 -0.31 2.41
N LEU A 99 12.01 -0.09 3.54
CA LEU A 99 11.59 0.96 4.47
C LEU A 99 11.60 2.31 3.76
N GLY A 100 10.59 3.11 4.02
CA GLY A 100 10.48 4.43 3.41
C GLY A 100 9.05 4.88 3.28
N THR A 101 8.89 5.99 2.57
CA THR A 101 7.60 6.60 2.31
C THR A 101 7.26 6.50 0.83
N TYR A 102 6.02 6.14 0.54
CA TYR A 102 5.53 5.87 -0.79
C TYR A 102 4.24 6.61 -1.05
N LEU A 103 3.99 6.92 -2.30
CA LEU A 103 2.74 7.54 -2.73
C LEU A 103 1.95 6.54 -3.57
N LEU A 104 0.77 6.19 -3.09
CA LEU A 104 -0.19 5.37 -3.83
C LEU A 104 -1.19 6.30 -4.49
N THR A 105 -1.27 6.24 -5.82
CA THR A 105 -2.15 7.09 -6.59
C THR A 105 -3.11 6.24 -7.39
N MET A 106 -4.38 6.58 -7.33
CA MET A 106 -5.42 5.98 -8.14
C MET A 106 -5.96 7.03 -9.10
N SER A 107 -5.97 6.71 -10.38
CA SER A 107 -6.42 7.66 -11.40
C SER A 107 -7.29 6.96 -12.44
N VAL A 108 -8.19 7.72 -13.03
CA VAL A 108 -9.03 7.28 -14.14
C VAL A 108 -8.92 8.32 -15.24
N ALA A 109 -8.57 7.89 -16.44
CA ALA A 109 -8.42 8.77 -17.60
C ALA A 109 -7.48 9.97 -17.33
N GLY A 110 -6.42 9.73 -16.55
CA GLY A 110 -5.46 10.76 -16.21
C GLY A 110 -5.84 11.64 -15.02
N ASP A 111 -7.05 11.53 -14.52
CA ASP A 111 -7.51 12.30 -13.37
C ASP A 111 -7.28 11.51 -12.08
N VAL A 112 -6.54 12.10 -11.15
CA VAL A 112 -6.31 11.49 -9.85
C VAL A 112 -7.60 11.51 -9.05
N ILE A 113 -8.08 10.33 -8.66
CA ILE A 113 -9.32 10.21 -7.90
C ILE A 113 -9.06 9.97 -6.42
N ASP A 114 -7.90 9.43 -6.07
CA ASP A 114 -7.54 9.20 -4.68
C ASP A 114 -6.04 9.04 -4.53
N GLN A 115 -5.52 9.41 -3.37
CA GLN A 115 -4.09 9.26 -3.05
C GLN A 115 -3.90 8.90 -1.59
N TYR A 116 -2.92 8.05 -1.34
CA TYR A 116 -2.53 7.66 0.01
C TYR A 116 -1.02 7.73 0.15
N GLU A 117 -0.57 8.21 1.29
CA GLU A 117 0.83 8.11 1.68
C GLU A 117 1.00 6.84 2.50
N ILE A 118 1.87 5.96 2.06
CA ILE A 118 2.17 4.71 2.74
C ILE A 118 3.57 4.79 3.28
N THR A 119 3.72 4.54 4.57
CA THR A 119 5.01 4.51 5.23
C THR A 119 5.29 3.08 5.69
N VAL A 120 6.44 2.56 5.27
CA VAL A 120 6.95 1.26 5.71
C VAL A 120 8.07 1.54 6.69
N GLU A 121 7.86 1.15 7.93
CA GLU A 121 8.80 1.41 9.03
C GLU A 121 9.04 0.15 9.85
N PRO A 122 10.16 0.07 10.59
CA PRO A 122 10.39 -1.07 11.47
C PRO A 122 9.34 -1.08 12.58
N ASP A 123 8.87 -2.27 12.87
CA ASP A 123 7.91 -2.43 13.97
C ASP A 123 8.62 -2.34 15.32
#